data_d9fd77e59816b9682d907e8334aee3ab
#
_entry.id   d9fd77e59816b9682d907e8334aee3ab
#
_cell.length_a   1.000
_cell.length_b   1.000
_cell.length_c   1.000
_cell.angle_alpha   90.00
_cell.angle_beta   90.00
_cell.angle_gamma   90.00
#
_symmetry.space_group_name_H-M   'P 1'
#
loop_
_entity.id
_entity.type
_entity.pdbx_description
1 polymer ?
#
loop_
_entity_poly.entity_id
_entity_poly.type
_entity_poly.pdbx_seq_one_letter_code
_entity_poly.pdbx_strand_id
1 'polypeptide(L)'
;MSGNLLRRVRVAEAEPVANRIKRFRLVDTGNAPLSQFSGGSHISVVMRSGDRLMRNPYSLMSSPSDTSSYEISVLNVDDSRGGSRFMHENVTAGSELEIGQPLNLFPALKTARKHVFIAGGIGITPFMSMMDELDGLHSDFELHYGVRSLEDAAYCRELQSRYGARVNIYRQDKGQLIPLTSVLSQQRLGAHMYVCGPKPMIDWALQTAMLLGWPSENLHSEQFSTPPPGKPFAVKLVRSGREIIVRGHQSILEALEQHGIDAPFLCRGGACGQCATSVLACDDFIEHNDHYLTEAEKVSGKKIMICMSRIQSGSITLDL
;
A
#
# COMPACT_ATOMS: atom_id res chain seq x y z
N MET A 1 23.98 6.20 -1.40
CA MET A 1 23.99 4.96 -0.58
C MET A 1 22.79 5.01 0.37
N SER A 2 21.61 4.67 -0.11
CA SER A 2 20.45 4.42 0.77
C SER A 2 20.21 2.92 0.83
N GLY A 3 21.15 2.21 1.49
CA GLY A 3 20.91 0.82 1.83
C GLY A 3 19.69 0.77 2.74
N ASN A 4 18.58 0.25 2.24
CA ASN A 4 17.43 -0.09 3.08
C ASN A 4 17.93 -1.03 4.16
N LEU A 5 18.11 -0.50 5.38
CA LEU A 5 18.49 -1.31 6.54
C LEU A 5 17.35 -2.29 6.78
N LEU A 6 17.53 -3.53 6.34
CA LEU A 6 16.58 -4.60 6.59
C LEU A 6 16.74 -5.05 8.05
N ARG A 7 15.62 -5.28 8.71
CA ARG A 7 15.55 -5.78 10.07
C ARG A 7 14.98 -7.18 10.06
N ARG A 8 15.59 -8.10 10.81
CA ARG A 8 15.04 -9.44 11.01
C ARG A 8 13.98 -9.42 12.10
N VAL A 9 12.84 -9.99 11.77
CA VAL A 9 11.71 -10.15 12.69
C VAL A 9 11.24 -11.59 12.70
N ARG A 10 10.69 -12.03 13.80
CA ARG A 10 10.01 -13.31 13.95
C ARG A 10 8.50 -13.07 13.98
N VAL A 11 7.77 -13.91 13.29
CA VAL A 11 6.32 -13.96 13.35
C VAL A 11 5.91 -14.57 14.68
N ALA A 12 5.39 -13.76 15.59
CA ALA A 12 4.91 -14.23 16.88
C ALA A 12 3.55 -14.92 16.74
N GLU A 13 2.68 -14.36 15.90
CA GLU A 13 1.34 -14.88 15.63
C GLU A 13 1.02 -14.76 14.15
N ALA A 14 0.27 -15.74 13.61
CA ALA A 14 -0.23 -15.76 12.25
C ALA A 14 -1.61 -16.42 12.25
N GLU A 15 -2.66 -15.62 12.10
CA GLU A 15 -4.04 -16.11 12.26
C GLU A 15 -4.99 -15.55 11.19
N PRO A 16 -5.98 -16.33 10.74
CA PRO A 16 -7.04 -15.84 9.88
C PRO A 16 -7.95 -14.90 10.68
N VAL A 17 -8.24 -13.71 10.14
CA VAL A 17 -9.13 -12.71 10.77
C VAL A 17 -10.40 -12.46 9.95
N ALA A 18 -10.39 -12.84 8.67
CA ALA A 18 -11.56 -12.87 7.80
C ALA A 18 -11.32 -13.85 6.65
N ASN A 19 -12.32 -14.05 5.79
CA ASN A 19 -12.14 -14.83 4.58
C ASN A 19 -10.97 -14.25 3.77
N ARG A 20 -9.97 -15.09 3.46
CA ARG A 20 -8.76 -14.71 2.69
C ARG A 20 -7.89 -13.61 3.32
N ILE A 21 -8.11 -13.21 4.58
CA ILE A 21 -7.27 -12.24 5.27
C ILE A 21 -6.60 -12.90 6.48
N LYS A 22 -5.27 -12.81 6.52
CA LYS A 22 -4.43 -13.35 7.60
C LYS A 22 -3.67 -12.21 8.27
N ARG A 23 -3.77 -12.14 9.60
CA ARG A 23 -3.00 -11.20 10.44
C ARG A 23 -1.69 -11.82 10.82
N PHE A 24 -0.64 -11.01 10.88
CA PHE A 24 0.69 -11.39 11.35
C PHE A 24 1.16 -10.39 12.38
N ARG A 25 1.58 -10.89 13.55
CA ARG A 25 2.26 -10.09 14.57
C ARG A 25 3.76 -10.36 14.48
N LEU A 26 4.54 -9.31 14.28
CA LEU A 26 5.97 -9.35 14.04
C LEU A 26 6.71 -8.77 15.23
N VAL A 27 7.70 -9.49 15.74
CA VAL A 27 8.56 -9.07 16.86
C VAL A 27 10.02 -9.13 16.42
N ASP A 28 10.87 -8.30 16.98
CA ASP A 28 12.31 -8.36 16.72
C ASP A 28 12.90 -9.72 17.16
N THR A 29 13.82 -10.30 16.39
CA THR A 29 14.44 -11.59 16.71
C THR A 29 15.30 -11.55 17.95
N GLY A 30 15.87 -10.39 18.29
CA GLY A 30 16.67 -10.14 19.50
C GLY A 30 15.87 -9.52 20.65
N ASN A 31 14.54 -9.41 20.53
CA ASN A 31 13.65 -8.75 21.50
C ASN A 31 13.94 -7.25 21.73
N ALA A 32 14.63 -6.59 20.80
CA ALA A 32 14.82 -5.15 20.85
C ALA A 32 13.54 -4.41 20.38
N PRO A 33 13.28 -3.19 20.86
CA PRO A 33 12.16 -2.39 20.37
C PRO A 33 12.27 -2.18 18.83
N LEU A 34 11.14 -2.25 18.16
CA LEU A 34 11.01 -1.90 16.75
C LEU A 34 11.05 -0.36 16.59
N SER A 35 11.25 0.12 15.36
CA SER A 35 11.29 1.55 15.11
C SER A 35 9.91 2.19 15.35
N GLN A 36 9.89 3.40 15.88
CA GLN A 36 8.65 4.18 15.99
C GLN A 36 8.10 4.50 14.61
N PHE A 37 6.79 4.64 14.51
CA PHE A 37 6.10 5.03 13.30
C PHE A 37 4.89 5.93 13.63
N SER A 38 4.22 6.48 12.63
CA SER A 38 2.97 7.24 12.77
C SER A 38 1.83 6.53 12.05
N GLY A 39 0.61 6.80 12.45
CA GLY A 39 -0.60 6.22 11.83
C GLY A 39 -0.60 6.37 10.31
N GLY A 40 -0.92 5.30 9.58
CA GLY A 40 -0.85 5.23 8.12
C GLY A 40 0.50 4.79 7.54
N SER A 41 1.50 4.49 8.39
CA SER A 41 2.77 3.92 7.94
C SER A 41 2.63 2.51 7.40
N HIS A 42 3.55 2.13 6.51
CA HIS A 42 3.70 0.77 6.01
C HIS A 42 5.16 0.30 6.13
N ILE A 43 5.37 -1.01 6.08
CA ILE A 43 6.69 -1.64 5.96
C ILE A 43 6.76 -2.47 4.68
N SER A 44 7.95 -2.57 4.08
CA SER A 44 8.23 -3.57 3.05
C SER A 44 8.57 -4.90 3.71
N VAL A 45 7.90 -5.98 3.32
CA VAL A 45 8.24 -7.35 3.75
C VAL A 45 8.97 -8.05 2.61
N VAL A 46 10.13 -8.63 2.93
CA VAL A 46 10.96 -9.40 2.00
C VAL A 46 10.58 -10.88 2.07
N MET A 47 10.23 -11.46 0.95
CA MET A 47 9.84 -12.86 0.82
C MET A 47 10.77 -13.54 -0.19
N ARG A 48 11.32 -14.71 0.20
CA ARG A 48 12.24 -15.49 -0.63
C ARG A 48 11.63 -16.87 -0.91
N SER A 49 11.50 -17.22 -2.18
CA SER A 49 11.00 -18.53 -2.62
C SER A 49 11.90 -19.06 -3.73
N GLY A 50 12.82 -19.97 -3.40
CA GLY A 50 13.92 -20.38 -4.30
C GLY A 50 14.72 -19.15 -4.73
N ASP A 51 14.94 -19.00 -6.03
CA ASP A 51 15.68 -17.86 -6.61
C ASP A 51 14.82 -16.59 -6.72
N ARG A 52 13.58 -16.63 -6.29
CA ARG A 52 12.65 -15.49 -6.40
C ARG A 52 12.68 -14.65 -5.14
N LEU A 53 13.00 -13.37 -5.33
CA LEU A 53 12.90 -12.34 -4.31
C LEU A 53 11.66 -11.47 -4.57
N MET A 54 10.77 -11.40 -3.60
CA MET A 54 9.58 -10.55 -3.64
C MET A 54 9.63 -9.55 -2.49
N ARG A 55 9.16 -8.34 -2.72
CA ARG A 55 9.06 -7.29 -1.70
C ARG A 55 7.73 -6.57 -1.85
N ASN A 56 6.87 -6.71 -0.84
CA ASN A 56 5.57 -6.05 -0.84
C ASN A 56 5.45 -5.08 0.34
N PRO A 57 4.86 -3.89 0.14
CA PRO A 57 4.46 -3.02 1.22
C PRO A 57 3.19 -3.55 1.90
N TYR A 58 3.14 -3.43 3.22
CA TYR A 58 1.96 -3.74 4.05
C TYR A 58 1.79 -2.66 5.12
N SER A 59 0.57 -2.12 5.24
CA SER A 59 0.25 -1.10 6.24
C SER A 59 0.41 -1.65 7.66
N LEU A 60 1.00 -0.85 8.53
CA LEU A 60 1.11 -1.12 9.96
C LEU A 60 -0.23 -0.83 10.64
N MET A 61 -0.72 -1.81 11.39
CA MET A 61 -2.03 -1.77 12.04
C MET A 61 -1.92 -1.63 13.56
N SER A 62 -0.79 -2.02 14.14
CA SER A 62 -0.52 -1.89 15.58
C SER A 62 -0.53 -0.43 16.04
N SER A 63 -0.62 -0.22 17.33
CA SER A 63 -0.52 1.13 17.90
C SER A 63 0.85 1.75 17.58
N PRO A 64 0.90 2.99 17.05
CA PRO A 64 2.17 3.69 16.85
C PRO A 64 2.95 3.95 18.12
N SER A 65 2.29 3.92 19.28
CA SER A 65 2.91 4.09 20.61
C SER A 65 3.58 2.80 21.13
N ASP A 66 3.22 1.63 20.57
CA ASP A 66 3.80 0.33 20.97
C ASP A 66 4.87 -0.10 19.97
N THR A 67 6.13 -0.08 20.42
CA THR A 67 7.28 -0.54 19.63
C THR A 67 7.67 -1.98 19.91
N SER A 68 6.94 -2.72 20.74
CA SER A 68 7.22 -4.11 21.04
C SER A 68 6.92 -5.06 19.88
N SER A 69 5.95 -4.72 19.04
CA SER A 69 5.56 -5.50 17.86
C SER A 69 4.96 -4.64 16.75
N TYR A 70 5.00 -5.16 15.54
CA TYR A 70 4.21 -4.66 14.42
C TYR A 70 3.10 -5.64 14.06
N GLU A 71 1.95 -5.13 13.65
CA GLU A 71 0.89 -5.94 13.09
C GLU A 71 0.61 -5.52 11.63
N ILE A 72 0.49 -6.52 10.76
CA ILE A 72 0.09 -6.35 9.37
C ILE A 72 -1.01 -7.36 9.02
N SER A 73 -1.86 -7.03 8.06
CA SER A 73 -2.81 -7.99 7.48
C SER A 73 -2.62 -8.11 5.98
N VAL A 74 -2.70 -9.34 5.51
CA VAL A 74 -2.47 -9.69 4.12
C VAL A 74 -3.72 -10.35 3.54
N LEU A 75 -4.28 -9.74 2.50
CA LEU A 75 -5.33 -10.35 1.68
C LEU A 75 -4.69 -11.31 0.68
N ASN A 76 -5.15 -12.55 0.63
CA ASN A 76 -4.76 -13.50 -0.43
C ASN A 76 -5.47 -13.12 -1.74
N VAL A 77 -4.71 -12.59 -2.69
CA VAL A 77 -5.22 -12.13 -3.99
C VAL A 77 -5.06 -13.24 -5.02
N ASP A 78 -6.12 -13.52 -5.82
CA ASP A 78 -6.10 -14.62 -6.80
C ASP A 78 -5.02 -14.40 -7.88
N ASP A 79 -4.99 -13.21 -8.47
CA ASP A 79 -3.99 -12.82 -9.48
C ASP A 79 -2.69 -12.29 -8.87
N SER A 80 -2.31 -12.87 -7.73
CA SER A 80 -1.09 -12.48 -7.01
C SER A 80 0.15 -12.80 -7.83
N ARG A 81 1.10 -11.87 -7.85
CA ARG A 81 2.47 -12.14 -8.34
C ARG A 81 3.25 -13.09 -7.41
N GLY A 82 2.61 -13.64 -6.39
CA GLY A 82 3.11 -14.65 -5.48
C GLY A 82 3.34 -14.17 -4.05
N GLY A 83 3.46 -12.86 -3.79
CA GLY A 83 3.78 -12.35 -2.45
C GLY A 83 2.68 -12.62 -1.42
N SER A 84 1.42 -12.27 -1.70
CA SER A 84 0.31 -12.55 -0.79
C SER A 84 0.08 -14.05 -0.59
N ARG A 85 0.23 -14.84 -1.65
CA ARG A 85 0.17 -16.31 -1.59
C ARG A 85 1.28 -16.86 -0.70
N PHE A 86 2.52 -16.40 -0.88
CA PHE A 86 3.66 -16.80 -0.03
C PHE A 86 3.38 -16.53 1.45
N MET A 87 2.86 -15.35 1.78
CA MET A 87 2.49 -15.00 3.16
C MET A 87 1.43 -15.95 3.73
N HIS A 88 0.46 -16.37 2.93
CA HIS A 88 -0.59 -17.27 3.38
C HIS A 88 -0.15 -18.72 3.53
N GLU A 89 0.67 -19.22 2.59
CA GLU A 89 1.03 -20.64 2.50
C GLU A 89 2.31 -20.99 3.27
N ASN A 90 3.30 -20.08 3.31
CA ASN A 90 4.64 -20.37 3.81
C ASN A 90 4.96 -19.67 5.14
N VAL A 91 4.16 -18.66 5.57
CA VAL A 91 4.45 -17.90 6.78
C VAL A 91 3.51 -18.31 7.91
N THR A 92 4.11 -18.81 8.99
CA THR A 92 3.43 -19.27 10.21
C THR A 92 4.09 -18.66 11.44
N ALA A 93 3.50 -18.85 12.62
CA ALA A 93 4.15 -18.51 13.88
C ALA A 93 5.53 -19.21 13.98
N GLY A 94 6.55 -18.47 14.37
CA GLY A 94 7.95 -18.91 14.41
C GLY A 94 8.74 -18.61 13.13
N SER A 95 8.12 -18.32 12.00
CA SER A 95 8.82 -17.92 10.77
C SER A 95 9.63 -16.64 10.96
N GLU A 96 10.80 -16.56 10.34
CA GLU A 96 11.60 -15.32 10.28
C GLU A 96 11.42 -14.63 8.94
N LEU A 97 11.32 -13.30 8.99
CA LEU A 97 11.18 -12.42 7.84
C LEU A 97 12.19 -11.26 7.94
N GLU A 98 12.51 -10.67 6.82
CA GLU A 98 13.22 -9.38 6.77
C GLU A 98 12.21 -8.28 6.41
N ILE A 99 12.27 -7.18 7.14
CA ILE A 99 11.39 -6.02 6.91
C ILE A 99 12.20 -4.74 6.71
N GLY A 100 11.68 -3.83 5.89
CA GLY A 100 12.21 -2.47 5.80
C GLY A 100 11.80 -1.60 6.99
N GLN A 101 12.37 -0.39 7.07
CA GLN A 101 11.94 0.61 8.05
C GLN A 101 10.52 1.09 7.73
N PRO A 102 9.74 1.50 8.75
CA PRO A 102 8.44 2.14 8.53
C PRO A 102 8.56 3.40 7.65
N LEU A 103 7.65 3.52 6.71
CA LEU A 103 7.53 4.66 5.83
C LEU A 103 6.09 5.15 5.84
N ASN A 104 5.87 6.45 6.02
CA ASN A 104 4.54 7.04 5.97
C ASN A 104 4.38 7.92 4.72
N LEU A 105 3.54 7.47 3.78
CA LEU A 105 3.12 8.22 2.60
C LEU A 105 1.62 8.56 2.62
N PHE A 106 0.94 8.15 3.69
CA PHE A 106 -0.49 8.38 3.89
C PHE A 106 -0.76 8.83 5.33
N PRO A 107 -0.14 9.94 5.79
CA PRO A 107 -0.30 10.41 7.17
C PRO A 107 -1.64 11.05 7.42
N ALA A 108 -2.22 10.84 8.61
CA ALA A 108 -3.33 11.65 9.09
C ALA A 108 -2.82 13.06 9.48
N LEU A 109 -3.44 14.10 8.94
CA LEU A 109 -3.08 15.49 9.26
C LEU A 109 -3.58 15.85 10.67
N LYS A 110 -2.70 15.87 11.66
CA LYS A 110 -3.05 16.05 13.08
C LYS A 110 -3.76 17.39 13.41
N THR A 111 -3.63 18.37 12.53
CA THR A 111 -4.29 19.69 12.66
C THR A 111 -5.68 19.75 12.03
N ALA A 112 -6.13 18.67 11.37
CA ALA A 112 -7.48 18.59 10.82
C ALA A 112 -8.52 18.63 11.97
N ARG A 113 -9.63 19.30 11.72
CA ARG A 113 -10.74 19.37 12.72
C ARG A 113 -11.48 18.05 12.86
N LYS A 114 -11.54 17.28 11.79
CA LYS A 114 -12.15 15.94 11.77
C LYS A 114 -11.56 15.10 10.66
N HIS A 115 -11.46 13.80 10.89
CA HIS A 115 -10.98 12.82 9.92
C HIS A 115 -12.15 11.92 9.51
N VAL A 116 -12.46 11.88 8.21
CA VAL A 116 -13.49 11.01 7.64
C VAL A 116 -12.80 9.89 6.90
N PHE A 117 -12.80 8.70 7.46
CA PHE A 117 -12.19 7.50 6.87
C PHE A 117 -13.21 6.72 6.05
N ILE A 118 -12.86 6.44 4.78
CA ILE A 118 -13.65 5.65 3.84
C ILE A 118 -12.84 4.40 3.50
N ALA A 119 -13.20 3.26 4.08
CA ALA A 119 -12.49 2.01 3.92
C ALA A 119 -13.25 1.00 3.05
N GLY A 120 -12.54 0.27 2.19
CA GLY A 120 -13.08 -0.84 1.41
C GLY A 120 -12.25 -2.13 1.59
N GLY A 121 -12.85 -3.18 2.17
CA GLY A 121 -12.19 -4.46 2.37
C GLY A 121 -10.87 -4.34 3.13
N ILE A 122 -9.76 -4.84 2.53
CA ILE A 122 -8.42 -4.78 3.17
C ILE A 122 -7.89 -3.34 3.30
N GLY A 123 -8.49 -2.35 2.64
CA GLY A 123 -8.16 -0.93 2.80
C GLY A 123 -8.45 -0.37 4.20
N ILE A 124 -9.00 -1.17 5.10
CA ILE A 124 -9.12 -0.83 6.53
C ILE A 124 -7.76 -0.72 7.23
N THR A 125 -6.74 -1.41 6.72
CA THR A 125 -5.46 -1.59 7.43
C THR A 125 -4.73 -0.30 7.79
N PRO A 126 -4.56 0.73 6.93
CA PRO A 126 -3.88 1.96 7.33
C PRO A 126 -4.69 2.75 8.37
N PHE A 127 -6.02 2.61 8.35
CA PHE A 127 -6.88 3.34 9.29
C PHE A 127 -6.83 2.77 10.72
N MET A 128 -6.44 1.50 10.90
CA MET A 128 -6.28 0.91 12.24
C MET A 128 -5.29 1.71 13.09
N SER A 129 -4.09 1.94 12.57
CA SER A 129 -3.06 2.72 13.29
C SER A 129 -3.36 4.22 13.32
N MET A 130 -4.01 4.77 12.26
CA MET A 130 -4.45 6.18 12.26
C MET A 130 -5.49 6.45 13.34
N MET A 131 -6.52 5.61 13.44
CA MET A 131 -7.56 5.75 14.46
C MET A 131 -7.01 5.60 15.87
N ASP A 132 -6.08 4.67 16.07
CA ASP A 132 -5.42 4.51 17.37
C ASP A 132 -4.63 5.76 17.77
N GLU A 133 -3.83 6.32 16.87
CA GLU A 133 -3.07 7.56 17.10
C GLU A 133 -4.00 8.76 17.37
N LEU A 134 -5.06 8.92 16.58
CA LEU A 134 -6.02 10.02 16.72
C LEU A 134 -6.87 9.91 17.99
N ASP A 135 -7.23 8.69 18.39
CA ASP A 135 -7.95 8.44 19.65
C ASP A 135 -7.09 8.85 20.86
N GLY A 136 -5.81 8.47 20.85
CA GLY A 136 -4.84 8.91 21.85
C GLY A 136 -4.62 10.43 21.90
N LEU A 137 -4.86 11.13 20.78
CA LEU A 137 -4.80 12.59 20.67
C LEU A 137 -6.15 13.27 20.94
N HIS A 138 -7.21 12.52 21.26
CA HIS A 138 -8.59 13.00 21.40
C HIS A 138 -9.10 13.76 20.16
N SER A 139 -8.61 13.40 18.98
CA SER A 139 -9.02 13.99 17.72
C SER A 139 -10.35 13.39 17.24
N ASP A 140 -11.19 14.23 16.60
CA ASP A 140 -12.47 13.78 16.06
C ASP A 140 -12.26 12.99 14.76
N PHE A 141 -12.86 11.79 14.69
CA PHE A 141 -12.88 10.96 13.49
C PHE A 141 -14.15 10.12 13.39
N GLU A 142 -14.46 9.72 12.18
CA GLU A 142 -15.47 8.70 11.88
C GLU A 142 -14.97 7.77 10.79
N LEU A 143 -15.38 6.51 10.85
CA LEU A 143 -15.09 5.46 9.89
C LEU A 143 -16.37 5.02 9.18
N HIS A 144 -16.32 4.98 7.84
CA HIS A 144 -17.30 4.35 6.97
C HIS A 144 -16.64 3.18 6.26
N TYR A 145 -16.97 1.98 6.68
CA TYR A 145 -16.31 0.74 6.23
C TYR A 145 -17.25 -0.11 5.38
N GLY A 146 -17.00 -0.16 4.07
CA GLY A 146 -17.70 -1.00 3.11
C GLY A 146 -17.06 -2.40 3.03
N VAL A 147 -17.88 -3.44 3.23
CA VAL A 147 -17.49 -4.85 3.15
C VAL A 147 -18.43 -5.63 2.27
N ARG A 148 -17.96 -6.69 1.62
CA ARG A 148 -18.83 -7.57 0.81
C ARG A 148 -19.82 -8.31 1.68
N SER A 149 -19.31 -8.97 2.72
CA SER A 149 -20.09 -9.72 3.73
C SER A 149 -19.40 -9.62 5.09
N LEU A 150 -20.01 -10.17 6.15
CA LEU A 150 -19.35 -10.25 7.46
C LEU A 150 -18.18 -11.23 7.47
N GLU A 151 -18.17 -12.23 6.60
CA GLU A 151 -17.08 -13.19 6.48
C GLU A 151 -15.82 -12.57 5.84
N ASP A 152 -16.03 -11.57 4.99
CA ASP A 152 -14.95 -10.79 4.36
C ASP A 152 -14.51 -9.57 5.19
N ALA A 153 -15.22 -9.31 6.31
CA ALA A 153 -15.09 -8.11 7.11
C ALA A 153 -14.09 -8.29 8.25
N ALA A 154 -12.82 -7.99 8.00
CA ALA A 154 -11.83 -7.99 9.07
C ALA A 154 -12.11 -6.86 10.09
N TYR A 155 -11.91 -7.17 11.37
CA TYR A 155 -11.89 -6.19 12.49
C TYR A 155 -13.23 -5.49 12.81
N CYS A 156 -14.34 -5.81 12.17
CA CYS A 156 -15.62 -5.10 12.39
C CYS A 156 -16.05 -5.08 13.85
N ARG A 157 -15.98 -6.23 14.54
CA ARG A 157 -16.38 -6.33 15.96
C ARG A 157 -15.43 -5.57 16.87
N GLU A 158 -14.13 -5.65 16.62
CA GLU A 158 -13.08 -4.94 17.36
C GLU A 158 -13.27 -3.42 17.24
N LEU A 159 -13.44 -2.92 16.02
CA LEU A 159 -13.64 -1.51 15.72
C LEU A 159 -14.91 -0.97 16.37
N GLN A 160 -16.04 -1.69 16.26
CA GLN A 160 -17.29 -1.27 16.90
C GLN A 160 -17.20 -1.30 18.43
N SER A 161 -16.54 -2.30 19.00
CA SER A 161 -16.33 -2.38 20.44
C SER A 161 -15.48 -1.23 20.96
N ARG A 162 -14.41 -0.85 20.23
CA ARG A 162 -13.44 0.16 20.65
C ARG A 162 -13.93 1.59 20.42
N TYR A 163 -14.55 1.85 19.28
CA TYR A 163 -14.87 3.21 18.84
C TYR A 163 -16.38 3.54 18.79
N GLY A 164 -17.23 2.54 19.02
CA GLY A 164 -18.67 2.72 19.15
C GLY A 164 -19.34 3.39 17.96
N ALA A 165 -20.06 4.45 18.19
CA ALA A 165 -20.83 5.19 17.18
C ALA A 165 -19.97 5.89 16.12
N ARG A 166 -18.65 6.00 16.31
CA ARG A 166 -17.73 6.54 15.31
C ARG A 166 -17.46 5.55 14.14
N VAL A 167 -17.95 4.29 14.22
CA VAL A 167 -17.73 3.24 13.23
C VAL A 167 -19.03 2.82 12.59
N ASN A 168 -19.13 3.05 11.28
CA ASN A 168 -20.27 2.68 10.46
C ASN A 168 -19.85 1.59 9.47
N ILE A 169 -20.51 0.43 9.52
CA ILE A 169 -20.21 -0.72 8.66
C ILE A 169 -21.34 -0.90 7.66
N TYR A 170 -20.99 -1.03 6.38
CA TYR A 170 -21.91 -1.18 5.27
C TYR A 170 -21.70 -2.51 4.58
N ARG A 171 -22.70 -3.35 4.52
CA ARG A 171 -22.65 -4.71 3.99
C ARG A 171 -23.29 -4.77 2.61
N GLN A 172 -22.49 -5.07 1.60
CA GLN A 172 -22.97 -5.17 0.21
C GLN A 172 -23.93 -6.35 0.02
N ASP A 173 -23.73 -7.49 0.72
CA ASP A 173 -24.63 -8.64 0.70
C ASP A 173 -26.03 -8.34 1.28
N LYS A 174 -26.19 -7.20 1.95
CA LYS A 174 -27.46 -6.66 2.46
C LYS A 174 -27.95 -5.44 1.69
N GLY A 175 -27.34 -5.14 0.53
CA GLY A 175 -27.68 -3.97 -0.26
C GLY A 175 -27.26 -2.63 0.37
N GLN A 176 -26.41 -2.67 1.38
CA GLN A 176 -25.93 -1.45 2.06
C GLN A 176 -24.71 -0.89 1.34
N LEU A 177 -24.80 0.35 0.92
CA LEU A 177 -23.70 1.12 0.37
C LEU A 177 -23.39 2.30 1.28
N ILE A 178 -22.15 2.76 1.27
CA ILE A 178 -21.78 3.99 2.00
C ILE A 178 -22.58 5.16 1.40
N PRO A 179 -23.37 5.90 2.19
CA PRO A 179 -24.14 7.02 1.69
C PRO A 179 -23.23 8.26 1.54
N LEU A 180 -22.25 8.17 0.65
CA LEU A 180 -21.09 9.04 0.58
C LEU A 180 -21.46 10.52 0.41
N THR A 181 -22.42 10.83 -0.45
CA THR A 181 -22.92 12.21 -0.63
C THR A 181 -23.45 12.78 0.68
N SER A 182 -24.26 12.01 1.43
CA SER A 182 -24.80 12.43 2.71
C SER A 182 -23.69 12.60 3.76
N VAL A 183 -22.75 11.64 3.82
CA VAL A 183 -21.61 11.68 4.75
C VAL A 183 -20.78 12.94 4.52
N LEU A 184 -20.39 13.20 3.26
CA LEU A 184 -19.47 14.30 2.96
C LEU A 184 -20.14 15.69 2.99
N SER A 185 -21.45 15.80 2.64
CA SER A 185 -22.17 17.08 2.68
C SER A 185 -22.44 17.58 4.10
N GLN A 186 -22.38 16.70 5.10
CA GLN A 186 -22.63 17.07 6.51
C GLN A 186 -21.35 17.48 7.26
N GLN A 187 -20.19 17.40 6.61
CA GLN A 187 -18.93 17.72 7.28
C GLN A 187 -18.72 19.24 7.43
N ARG A 188 -18.09 19.61 8.53
CA ARG A 188 -17.73 21.01 8.78
C ARG A 188 -16.43 21.37 8.05
N LEU A 189 -16.21 22.65 7.81
CA LEU A 189 -14.95 23.16 7.28
C LEU A 189 -13.75 22.72 8.15
N GLY A 190 -12.68 22.31 7.48
CA GLY A 190 -11.48 21.75 8.13
C GLY A 190 -11.55 20.25 8.39
N ALA A 191 -12.59 19.56 7.90
CA ALA A 191 -12.58 18.10 7.81
C ALA A 191 -11.68 17.64 6.67
N HIS A 192 -11.00 16.50 6.85
CA HIS A 192 -10.19 15.82 5.85
C HIS A 192 -10.74 14.41 5.58
N MET A 193 -10.87 14.06 4.32
CA MET A 193 -11.29 12.72 3.89
C MET A 193 -10.08 11.88 3.53
N TYR A 194 -10.08 10.64 4.00
CA TYR A 194 -9.07 9.62 3.70
C TYR A 194 -9.77 8.40 3.13
N VAL A 195 -9.38 7.96 1.95
CA VAL A 195 -9.99 6.78 1.31
C VAL A 195 -8.93 5.74 0.97
N CYS A 196 -9.20 4.48 1.35
CA CYS A 196 -8.38 3.33 0.96
C CYS A 196 -9.29 2.12 0.66
N GLY A 197 -9.09 1.51 -0.52
CA GLY A 197 -9.93 0.41 -0.99
C GLY A 197 -9.71 0.10 -2.47
N PRO A 198 -10.66 -0.61 -3.11
CA PRO A 198 -10.64 -0.85 -4.54
C PRO A 198 -10.65 0.45 -5.35
N LYS A 199 -9.92 0.47 -6.47
CA LYS A 199 -9.81 1.68 -7.32
C LYS A 199 -11.15 2.34 -7.67
N PRO A 200 -12.21 1.60 -8.09
CA PRO A 200 -13.51 2.23 -8.38
C PRO A 200 -14.13 2.95 -7.17
N MET A 201 -13.89 2.45 -5.96
CA MET A 201 -14.37 3.09 -4.73
C MET A 201 -13.57 4.38 -4.42
N ILE A 202 -12.26 4.34 -4.61
CA ILE A 202 -11.40 5.52 -4.44
C ILE A 202 -11.83 6.61 -5.43
N ASP A 203 -11.94 6.27 -6.71
CA ASP A 203 -12.36 7.20 -7.77
C ASP A 203 -13.73 7.82 -7.45
N TRP A 204 -14.69 6.99 -7.05
CA TRP A 204 -16.02 7.46 -6.67
C TRP A 204 -16.00 8.40 -5.45
N ALA A 205 -15.19 8.08 -4.43
CA ALA A 205 -15.08 8.92 -3.23
C ALA A 205 -14.47 10.28 -3.56
N LEU A 206 -13.37 10.32 -4.32
CA LEU A 206 -12.71 11.55 -4.73
C LEU A 206 -13.61 12.40 -5.63
N GLN A 207 -14.27 11.81 -6.63
CA GLN A 207 -15.20 12.52 -7.51
C GLN A 207 -16.39 13.11 -6.74
N THR A 208 -16.98 12.35 -5.81
CA THR A 208 -18.09 12.82 -4.98
C THR A 208 -17.67 14.01 -4.12
N ALA A 209 -16.50 13.94 -3.49
CA ALA A 209 -15.97 15.02 -2.67
C ALA A 209 -15.72 16.29 -3.51
N MET A 210 -15.10 16.15 -4.68
CA MET A 210 -14.86 17.26 -5.61
C MET A 210 -16.16 17.93 -6.08
N LEU A 211 -17.18 17.13 -6.42
CA LEU A 211 -18.50 17.64 -6.81
C LEU A 211 -19.21 18.40 -5.67
N LEU A 212 -18.92 18.05 -4.42
CA LEU A 212 -19.42 18.74 -3.22
C LEU A 212 -18.57 19.94 -2.82
N GLY A 213 -17.54 20.29 -3.61
CA GLY A 213 -16.70 21.46 -3.39
C GLY A 213 -15.62 21.28 -2.33
N TRP A 214 -15.21 20.05 -2.01
CA TRP A 214 -14.10 19.82 -1.09
C TRP A 214 -12.78 20.29 -1.71
N PRO A 215 -11.94 21.02 -0.95
CA PRO A 215 -10.61 21.38 -1.39
C PRO A 215 -9.75 20.14 -1.65
N SER A 216 -8.96 20.14 -2.70
CA SER A 216 -8.09 19.01 -3.07
C SER A 216 -7.09 18.62 -1.96
N GLU A 217 -6.59 19.61 -1.22
CA GLU A 217 -5.69 19.45 -0.08
C GLU A 217 -6.31 18.69 1.10
N ASN A 218 -7.64 18.61 1.16
CA ASN A 218 -8.37 17.86 2.18
C ASN A 218 -8.72 16.42 1.75
N LEU A 219 -8.34 16.04 0.53
CA LEU A 219 -8.64 14.72 -0.05
C LEU A 219 -7.38 13.87 -0.10
N HIS A 220 -7.39 12.76 0.63
CA HIS A 220 -6.26 11.86 0.73
C HIS A 220 -6.67 10.45 0.29
N SER A 221 -5.84 9.80 -0.51
CA SER A 221 -6.12 8.43 -0.97
C SER A 221 -4.87 7.58 -0.94
N GLU A 222 -5.05 6.31 -0.58
CA GLU A 222 -4.05 5.26 -0.76
C GLU A 222 -4.64 4.12 -1.55
N GLN A 223 -3.92 3.67 -2.57
CA GLN A 223 -4.28 2.52 -3.38
C GLN A 223 -3.23 1.43 -3.25
N PHE A 224 -3.64 0.22 -2.86
CA PHE A 224 -2.77 -0.94 -2.86
C PHE A 224 -2.64 -1.48 -4.28
N SER A 225 -1.56 -1.11 -4.94
CA SER A 225 -1.28 -1.50 -6.32
C SER A 225 -0.06 -2.38 -6.39
N THR A 226 -0.10 -3.36 -7.27
CA THR A 226 1.07 -4.16 -7.66
C THR A 226 1.26 -4.03 -9.15
N PRO A 227 2.52 -4.05 -9.66
CA PRO A 227 2.74 -4.04 -11.09
C PRO A 227 1.99 -5.21 -11.74
N PRO A 228 1.26 -5.00 -12.84
CA PRO A 228 0.58 -6.09 -13.52
C PRO A 228 1.59 -7.10 -14.08
N PRO A 229 1.23 -8.39 -14.17
CA PRO A 229 2.04 -9.34 -14.91
C PRO A 229 2.02 -8.99 -16.40
N GLY A 230 3.07 -9.39 -17.13
CA GLY A 230 3.14 -9.14 -18.56
C GLY A 230 4.16 -10.04 -19.24
N LYS A 231 4.51 -9.74 -20.49
CA LYS A 231 5.55 -10.46 -21.23
C LYS A 231 6.94 -10.03 -20.76
N PRO A 232 7.96 -10.91 -20.90
CA PRO A 232 9.35 -10.49 -20.70
C PRO A 232 9.76 -9.43 -21.73
N PHE A 233 10.63 -8.51 -21.32
CA PHE A 233 11.22 -7.49 -22.19
C PHE A 233 12.63 -7.13 -21.73
N ALA A 234 13.43 -6.50 -22.60
CA ALA A 234 14.79 -6.09 -22.31
C ALA A 234 14.86 -4.66 -21.75
N VAL A 235 15.76 -4.43 -20.80
CA VAL A 235 16.11 -3.10 -20.29
C VAL A 235 17.58 -2.86 -20.52
N LYS A 236 17.92 -1.82 -21.30
CA LYS A 236 19.26 -1.35 -21.56
C LYS A 236 19.60 -0.20 -20.62
N LEU A 237 20.70 -0.29 -19.92
CA LEU A 237 21.15 0.68 -18.92
C LEU A 237 22.36 1.42 -19.45
N VAL A 238 22.19 2.70 -19.78
CA VAL A 238 23.22 3.44 -20.50
C VAL A 238 24.47 3.71 -19.66
N ARG A 239 24.29 4.02 -18.37
CA ARG A 239 25.43 4.37 -17.50
C ARG A 239 26.29 3.15 -17.16
N SER A 240 25.69 1.98 -17.02
CA SER A 240 26.42 0.74 -16.71
C SER A 240 26.79 -0.08 -17.93
N GLY A 241 26.25 0.24 -19.13
CA GLY A 241 26.42 -0.52 -20.36
C GLY A 241 25.82 -1.92 -20.31
N ARG A 242 24.95 -2.22 -19.33
CA ARG A 242 24.35 -3.54 -19.11
C ARG A 242 22.97 -3.65 -19.76
N GLU A 243 22.66 -4.86 -20.16
CA GLU A 243 21.30 -5.24 -20.58
C GLU A 243 20.78 -6.34 -19.66
N ILE A 244 19.54 -6.21 -19.22
CA ILE A 244 18.89 -7.20 -18.35
C ILE A 244 17.52 -7.55 -18.92
N ILE A 245 17.02 -8.75 -18.59
CA ILE A 245 15.67 -9.18 -18.94
C ILE A 245 14.76 -9.03 -17.72
N VAL A 246 13.69 -8.28 -17.89
CA VAL A 246 12.59 -8.18 -16.93
C VAL A 246 11.59 -9.28 -17.24
N ARG A 247 11.41 -10.23 -16.31
CA ARG A 247 10.46 -11.34 -16.47
C ARG A 247 9.02 -10.85 -16.32
N GLY A 248 8.07 -11.61 -16.84
CA GLY A 248 6.64 -11.23 -16.82
C GLY A 248 6.04 -10.95 -15.44
N HIS A 249 6.61 -11.54 -14.38
CA HIS A 249 6.15 -11.37 -13.00
C HIS A 249 6.99 -10.36 -12.19
N GLN A 250 7.96 -9.68 -12.80
CA GLN A 250 8.84 -8.73 -12.14
C GLN A 250 8.53 -7.30 -12.56
N SER A 251 8.77 -6.33 -11.68
CA SER A 251 8.97 -4.93 -12.04
C SER A 251 10.40 -4.72 -12.57
N ILE A 252 10.64 -3.61 -13.25
CA ILE A 252 12.00 -3.23 -13.66
C ILE A 252 12.90 -3.10 -12.41
N LEU A 253 12.40 -2.47 -11.34
CA LEU A 253 13.13 -2.32 -10.07
C LEU A 253 13.56 -3.68 -9.48
N GLU A 254 12.64 -4.66 -9.43
CA GLU A 254 12.96 -6.00 -8.92
C GLU A 254 14.01 -6.72 -9.79
N ALA A 255 13.96 -6.53 -11.11
CA ALA A 255 14.96 -7.08 -12.02
C ALA A 255 16.34 -6.42 -11.82
N LEU A 256 16.40 -5.10 -11.65
CA LEU A 256 17.64 -4.37 -11.33
C LEU A 256 18.28 -4.89 -10.03
N GLU A 257 17.48 -5.01 -8.97
CA GLU A 257 17.94 -5.53 -7.68
C GLU A 257 18.48 -6.96 -7.77
N GLN A 258 17.78 -7.84 -8.53
CA GLN A 258 18.25 -9.22 -8.74
C GLN A 258 19.60 -9.29 -9.45
N HIS A 259 19.91 -8.31 -10.30
CA HIS A 259 21.19 -8.19 -10.99
C HIS A 259 22.24 -7.35 -10.22
N GLY A 260 21.95 -6.97 -8.96
CA GLY A 260 22.84 -6.18 -8.12
C GLY A 260 23.06 -4.74 -8.64
N ILE A 261 22.07 -4.20 -9.35
CA ILE A 261 22.10 -2.83 -9.87
C ILE A 261 21.30 -1.95 -8.91
N ASP A 262 21.97 -0.97 -8.34
CA ASP A 262 21.35 0.00 -7.43
C ASP A 262 20.56 1.03 -8.24
N ALA A 263 19.30 1.23 -7.87
CA ALA A 263 18.41 2.21 -8.47
C ALA A 263 17.65 2.92 -7.35
N PRO A 264 17.32 4.20 -7.49
CA PRO A 264 16.59 4.92 -6.45
C PRO A 264 15.15 4.38 -6.35
N PHE A 265 14.71 4.12 -5.13
CA PHE A 265 13.33 3.75 -4.82
C PHE A 265 12.98 4.08 -3.37
N LEU A 266 11.67 4.12 -3.08
CA LEU A 266 11.16 4.29 -1.72
C LEU A 266 9.91 3.41 -1.49
N CYS A 267 8.75 3.77 -2.06
CA CYS A 267 7.44 3.15 -1.74
C CYS A 267 7.17 1.83 -2.47
N ARG A 268 7.79 1.56 -3.60
CA ARG A 268 7.53 0.40 -4.48
C ARG A 268 6.08 0.29 -5.00
N GLY A 269 5.24 1.29 -4.74
CA GLY A 269 3.81 1.34 -5.07
C GLY A 269 3.43 2.45 -6.06
N GLY A 270 4.39 3.10 -6.72
CA GLY A 270 4.11 4.09 -7.78
C GLY A 270 3.64 5.46 -7.28
N ALA A 271 3.73 5.76 -5.97
CA ALA A 271 3.16 6.96 -5.38
C ALA A 271 4.18 8.06 -5.02
N CYS A 272 5.45 7.72 -4.73
CA CYS A 272 6.40 8.67 -4.15
C CYS A 272 7.33 9.38 -5.14
N GLY A 273 7.39 8.94 -6.40
CA GLY A 273 8.24 9.53 -7.42
C GLY A 273 9.73 9.16 -7.37
N GLN A 274 10.24 8.56 -6.28
CA GLN A 274 11.68 8.32 -6.08
C GLN A 274 12.30 7.39 -7.14
N CYS A 275 11.53 6.49 -7.72
CA CYS A 275 11.98 5.57 -8.76
C CYS A 275 11.73 6.10 -10.18
N ALA A 276 11.37 7.38 -10.34
CA ALA A 276 11.19 7.97 -11.65
C ALA A 276 12.52 7.99 -12.40
N THR A 277 12.55 7.34 -13.57
CA THR A 277 13.75 7.16 -14.37
C THR A 277 13.53 7.71 -15.78
N SER A 278 14.53 8.38 -16.33
CA SER A 278 14.49 8.92 -17.69
C SER A 278 14.54 7.79 -18.73
N VAL A 279 13.67 7.86 -19.71
CA VAL A 279 13.61 6.97 -20.88
C VAL A 279 14.30 7.65 -22.05
N LEU A 280 15.35 7.02 -22.58
CA LEU A 280 16.12 7.51 -23.71
C LEU A 280 15.64 6.94 -25.05
N ALA A 281 15.15 5.68 -25.04
CA ALA A 281 14.52 5.03 -26.18
C ALA A 281 13.55 3.94 -25.68
N CYS A 282 12.52 3.68 -26.45
CA CYS A 282 11.55 2.62 -26.17
C CYS A 282 11.00 2.07 -27.49
N ASP A 283 10.99 0.73 -27.63
CA ASP A 283 10.50 0.07 -28.84
C ASP A 283 8.97 -0.02 -28.89
N ASP A 284 8.32 0.14 -27.72
CA ASP A 284 6.86 0.02 -27.57
C ASP A 284 6.35 1.12 -26.61
N PHE A 285 5.03 1.22 -26.43
CA PHE A 285 4.47 2.17 -25.48
C PHE A 285 4.70 1.73 -24.03
N ILE A 286 4.80 2.71 -23.12
CA ILE A 286 4.95 2.47 -21.70
C ILE A 286 3.56 2.30 -21.07
N GLU A 287 3.33 1.16 -20.46
CA GLU A 287 2.17 0.96 -19.57
C GLU A 287 2.44 1.60 -18.22
N HIS A 288 1.92 2.80 -18.05
CA HIS A 288 2.01 3.51 -16.78
C HIS A 288 1.00 2.98 -15.76
N ASN A 289 1.50 2.44 -14.65
CA ASN A 289 0.69 1.92 -13.55
C ASN A 289 0.93 2.70 -12.25
N ASP A 290 1.52 3.86 -12.36
CA ASP A 290 1.79 4.76 -11.24
C ASP A 290 0.72 5.86 -11.10
N HIS A 291 0.70 6.45 -9.90
CA HIS A 291 -0.16 7.57 -9.55
C HIS A 291 0.62 8.89 -9.40
N TYR A 292 1.92 8.87 -9.70
CA TYR A 292 2.82 10.00 -9.49
C TYR A 292 2.97 10.88 -10.73
N LEU A 293 3.21 10.28 -11.88
CA LEU A 293 3.40 11.03 -13.11
C LEU A 293 2.08 11.66 -13.57
N THR A 294 2.16 12.91 -14.00
CA THR A 294 1.03 13.60 -14.65
C THR A 294 0.69 12.95 -15.99
N GLU A 295 -0.52 13.13 -16.48
CA GLU A 295 -0.92 12.60 -17.78
C GLU A 295 -0.03 13.14 -18.91
N ALA A 296 0.41 14.41 -18.84
CA ALA A 296 1.35 14.98 -19.81
C ALA A 296 2.73 14.28 -19.78
N GLU A 297 3.24 13.94 -18.59
CA GLU A 297 4.49 13.18 -18.45
C GLU A 297 4.34 11.75 -18.98
N LYS A 298 3.23 11.07 -18.69
CA LYS A 298 2.94 9.73 -19.22
C LYS A 298 2.87 9.73 -20.75
N VAL A 299 2.13 10.66 -21.34
CA VAL A 299 2.01 10.80 -22.80
C VAL A 299 3.36 11.11 -23.46
N SER A 300 4.24 11.85 -22.77
CA SER A 300 5.57 12.18 -23.32
C SER A 300 6.46 10.96 -23.53
N GLY A 301 6.24 9.86 -22.80
CA GLY A 301 7.09 8.66 -22.83
C GLY A 301 8.53 8.87 -22.35
N LYS A 302 8.85 10.05 -21.79
CA LYS A 302 10.23 10.41 -21.38
C LYS A 302 10.61 9.97 -19.97
N LYS A 303 9.65 9.49 -19.19
CA LYS A 303 9.85 9.00 -17.83
C LYS A 303 9.09 7.71 -17.60
N ILE A 304 9.63 6.86 -16.74
CA ILE A 304 8.99 5.64 -16.28
C ILE A 304 9.17 5.46 -14.79
N MET A 305 8.13 5.01 -14.10
CA MET A 305 8.22 4.58 -12.71
C MET A 305 8.61 3.10 -12.66
N ILE A 306 9.91 2.81 -12.51
CA ILE A 306 10.48 1.46 -12.64
C ILE A 306 9.94 0.44 -11.61
N CYS A 307 9.30 0.90 -10.54
CA CYS A 307 8.67 0.02 -9.56
C CYS A 307 7.31 -0.52 -9.99
N MET A 308 6.59 0.17 -10.91
CA MET A 308 5.20 -0.16 -11.24
C MET A 308 4.93 -0.30 -12.74
N SER A 309 5.62 0.51 -13.56
CA SER A 309 5.36 0.61 -14.99
C SER A 309 6.23 -0.36 -15.79
N ARG A 310 5.81 -0.70 -16.99
CA ARG A 310 6.47 -1.67 -17.87
C ARG A 310 6.21 -1.35 -19.34
N ILE A 311 6.80 -2.15 -20.24
CA ILE A 311 6.45 -2.18 -21.66
C ILE A 311 5.91 -3.57 -22.02
N GLN A 312 5.19 -3.67 -23.15
CA GLN A 312 4.56 -4.93 -23.59
C GLN A 312 5.52 -5.84 -24.36
N SER A 313 6.48 -5.25 -25.09
CA SER A 313 7.40 -5.99 -25.96
C SER A 313 8.67 -5.19 -26.27
N GLY A 314 9.70 -5.86 -26.82
CA GLY A 314 10.93 -5.20 -27.27
C GLY A 314 11.86 -4.81 -26.16
N SER A 315 12.45 -3.62 -26.26
CA SER A 315 13.40 -3.09 -25.29
C SER A 315 13.09 -1.63 -24.91
N ILE A 316 13.52 -1.27 -23.68
CA ILE A 316 13.52 0.09 -23.19
C ILE A 316 14.94 0.49 -22.75
N THR A 317 15.38 1.68 -23.10
CA THR A 317 16.69 2.21 -22.73
C THR A 317 16.53 3.27 -21.65
N LEU A 318 17.14 3.05 -20.50
CA LEU A 318 17.02 3.87 -19.31
C LEU A 318 18.35 4.57 -18.98
N ASP A 319 18.27 5.79 -18.46
CA ASP A 319 19.41 6.55 -17.94
C ASP A 319 19.77 6.08 -16.51
N LEU A 320 20.31 4.85 -16.44
CA LEU A 320 20.78 4.17 -15.23
C LEU A 320 22.15 3.53 -15.45
#